data_3de0345e15b193461bbb50e6c5517122
#
_entry.id   3de0345e15b193461bbb50e6c5517122
#
_cell.length_a   1.000
_cell.length_b   1.000
_cell.length_c   1.000
_cell.angle_alpha   90.00
_cell.angle_beta   90.00
_cell.angle_gamma   90.00
#
_symmetry.space_group_name_H-M   'P 1'
#
loop_
_entity.id
_entity.type
_entity.pdbx_description
1 polymer ?
#
loop_
_entity_poly.entity_id
_entity_poly.type
_entity_poly.pdbx_seq_one_letter_code
_entity_poly.pdbx_strand_id
1 'polypeptide(L)'
;MQRYFISEKEYMEGIILSDDVFHIVKVMRNKIGDLIEICYDNKAYLAKITNLSNELVNFEIVEEISNKKQNKPNITLIQGLAKGDKNDDITKHSTELGVDEIILLQMKRSIVKIEANKVDAKLNRFKKIAKEASEQSHRNSIPEVKLLTNLNNIDFNNYDLK
;
A
#
# COMPACT_ATOMS: atom_id res chain seq x y z
N MET A 1 -3.34 -4.70 -16.30
CA MET A 1 -2.61 -5.80 -15.62
C MET A 1 -2.64 -5.51 -14.13
N GLN A 2 -2.78 -6.51 -13.27
CA GLN A 2 -2.84 -6.27 -11.83
C GLN A 2 -1.42 -6.22 -11.26
N ARG A 3 -1.19 -5.33 -10.28
CA ARG A 3 0.07 -5.15 -9.58
C ARG A 3 -0.02 -5.71 -8.16
N TYR A 4 1.07 -6.29 -7.66
CA TYR A 4 1.17 -6.87 -6.32
C TYR A 4 2.46 -6.44 -5.63
N PHE A 5 2.37 -6.05 -4.35
CA PHE A 5 3.55 -5.76 -3.54
C PHE A 5 3.98 -7.00 -2.80
N ILE A 6 5.22 -7.42 -3.00
CA ILE A 6 5.79 -8.63 -2.40
C ILE A 6 6.95 -8.30 -1.47
N SER A 7 7.20 -9.19 -0.52
CA SER A 7 8.34 -9.10 0.38
C SER A 7 9.65 -9.48 -0.31
N GLU A 8 10.79 -9.12 0.32
CA GLU A 8 12.12 -9.52 -0.13
C GLU A 8 12.23 -11.05 -0.30
N LYS A 9 11.71 -11.80 0.68
CA LYS A 9 11.73 -13.26 0.64
C LYS A 9 10.98 -13.80 -0.58
N GLU A 10 9.78 -13.31 -0.83
CA GLU A 10 8.96 -13.73 -1.98
C GLU A 10 9.66 -13.39 -3.31
N TYR A 11 10.29 -12.21 -3.38
CA TYR A 11 11.04 -11.80 -4.57
C TYR A 11 12.23 -12.72 -4.84
N MET A 12 13.03 -13.02 -3.80
CA MET A 12 14.22 -13.87 -3.93
C MET A 12 13.88 -15.34 -4.25
N GLU A 13 12.77 -15.84 -3.72
CA GLU A 13 12.31 -17.20 -3.94
C GLU A 13 11.46 -17.37 -5.23
N GLY A 14 11.06 -16.26 -5.87
CA GLY A 14 10.18 -16.28 -7.04
C GLY A 14 8.77 -16.82 -6.74
N ILE A 15 8.24 -16.54 -5.55
CA ILE A 15 6.97 -17.04 -5.07
C ILE A 15 6.12 -15.93 -4.43
N ILE A 16 4.81 -16.07 -4.48
CA ILE A 16 3.85 -15.27 -3.72
C ILE A 16 3.13 -16.20 -2.76
N LEU A 17 3.15 -15.89 -1.47
CA LEU A 17 2.55 -16.68 -0.38
C LEU A 17 1.48 -15.91 0.40
N SER A 18 1.23 -14.64 0.05
CA SER A 18 0.33 -13.74 0.77
C SER A 18 -1.15 -13.97 0.42
N ASP A 19 -2.01 -13.14 0.99
CA ASP A 19 -3.44 -13.06 0.62
C ASP A 19 -3.65 -12.80 -0.88
N ASP A 20 -2.60 -12.30 -1.56
CA ASP A 20 -2.62 -12.03 -3.00
C ASP A 20 -2.77 -13.30 -3.84
N VAL A 21 -2.38 -14.48 -3.32
CA VAL A 21 -2.62 -15.79 -3.99
C VAL A 21 -4.09 -15.99 -4.27
N PHE A 22 -4.96 -15.74 -3.27
CA PHE A 22 -6.40 -15.84 -3.46
C PHE A 22 -6.89 -14.90 -4.56
N HIS A 23 -6.39 -13.66 -4.56
CA HIS A 23 -6.75 -12.67 -5.56
C HIS A 23 -6.31 -13.10 -6.97
N ILE A 24 -5.07 -13.57 -7.13
CA ILE A 24 -4.53 -14.06 -8.42
C ILE A 24 -5.33 -15.25 -8.95
N VAL A 25 -5.59 -16.24 -8.08
CA VAL A 25 -6.17 -17.54 -8.50
C VAL A 25 -7.70 -17.46 -8.62
N LYS A 26 -8.38 -16.85 -7.65
CA LYS A 26 -9.85 -16.91 -7.55
C LYS A 26 -10.53 -15.69 -8.12
N VAL A 27 -9.98 -14.50 -7.93
CA VAL A 27 -10.59 -13.25 -8.38
C VAL A 27 -10.19 -12.97 -9.82
N MET A 28 -8.89 -12.88 -10.09
CA MET A 28 -8.36 -12.60 -11.44
C MET A 28 -8.39 -13.83 -12.35
N ARG A 29 -8.44 -15.03 -11.78
CA ARG A 29 -8.45 -16.31 -12.51
C ARG A 29 -7.29 -16.45 -13.49
N ASN A 30 -6.13 -15.95 -13.08
CA ASN A 30 -4.92 -16.07 -13.86
C ASN A 30 -4.55 -17.54 -14.10
N LYS A 31 -3.78 -17.77 -15.17
CA LYS A 31 -3.30 -19.08 -15.60
C LYS A 31 -1.78 -19.10 -15.66
N ILE A 32 -1.21 -20.29 -15.72
CA ILE A 32 0.22 -20.45 -16.01
C ILE A 32 0.51 -19.82 -17.37
N GLY A 33 1.54 -18.98 -17.43
CA GLY A 33 1.92 -18.21 -18.58
C GLY A 33 1.39 -16.77 -18.62
N ASP A 34 0.38 -16.42 -17.79
CA ASP A 34 -0.11 -15.06 -17.69
C ASP A 34 0.95 -14.14 -17.09
N LEU A 35 0.85 -12.84 -17.44
CA LEU A 35 1.72 -11.80 -16.94
C LEU A 35 1.03 -11.03 -15.82
N ILE A 36 1.79 -10.74 -14.77
CA ILE A 36 1.41 -9.88 -13.66
C ILE A 36 2.50 -8.85 -13.41
N GLU A 37 2.17 -7.76 -12.73
CA GLU A 37 3.18 -6.82 -12.25
C GLU A 37 3.47 -7.08 -10.78
N ILE A 38 4.72 -7.10 -10.40
CA ILE A 38 5.15 -7.18 -9.01
C ILE A 38 5.99 -5.97 -8.63
N CYS A 39 5.84 -5.53 -7.38
CA CYS A 39 6.64 -4.45 -6.81
C CYS A 39 7.48 -4.98 -5.65
N TYR A 40 8.77 -4.69 -5.72
CA TYR A 40 9.74 -4.93 -4.67
C TYR A 40 10.76 -3.78 -4.68
N ASP A 41 11.18 -3.30 -3.52
CA ASP A 41 12.18 -2.24 -3.34
C ASP A 41 11.89 -0.98 -4.20
N ASN A 42 10.65 -0.50 -4.21
CA ASN A 42 10.17 0.65 -4.99
C ASN A 42 10.37 0.53 -6.51
N LYS A 43 10.57 -0.68 -7.00
CA LYS A 43 10.65 -1.00 -8.42
C LYS A 43 9.49 -1.89 -8.83
N ALA A 44 9.07 -1.75 -10.08
CA ALA A 44 8.06 -2.61 -10.67
C ALA A 44 8.69 -3.53 -11.70
N TYR A 45 8.23 -4.77 -11.73
CA TYR A 45 8.69 -5.82 -12.63
C TYR A 45 7.51 -6.47 -13.32
N LEU A 46 7.69 -6.77 -14.60
CA LEU A 46 6.82 -7.69 -15.31
C LEU A 46 7.24 -9.11 -14.96
N ALA A 47 6.30 -9.90 -14.49
CA ALA A 47 6.55 -11.28 -14.09
C ALA A 47 5.59 -12.23 -14.80
N LYS A 48 6.08 -13.41 -15.17
CA LYS A 48 5.31 -14.49 -15.78
C LYS A 48 5.02 -15.57 -14.77
N ILE A 49 3.76 -15.95 -14.63
CA ILE A 49 3.35 -17.05 -13.76
C ILE A 49 3.85 -18.37 -14.33
N THR A 50 4.63 -19.11 -13.55
CA THR A 50 5.18 -20.42 -13.95
C THR A 50 4.48 -21.58 -13.31
N ASN A 51 3.88 -21.40 -12.12
CA ASN A 51 3.06 -22.40 -11.45
C ASN A 51 1.99 -21.72 -10.58
N LEU A 52 0.86 -22.40 -10.42
CA LEU A 52 -0.30 -21.91 -9.65
C LEU A 52 -0.85 -23.02 -8.76
N SER A 53 -1.05 -22.69 -7.50
CA SER A 53 -1.83 -23.50 -6.55
C SER A 53 -2.76 -22.60 -5.72
N ASN A 54 -3.55 -23.17 -4.83
CA ASN A 54 -4.36 -22.38 -3.89
C ASN A 54 -3.53 -21.79 -2.74
N GLU A 55 -2.27 -22.17 -2.58
CA GLU A 55 -1.39 -21.78 -1.47
C GLU A 55 -0.23 -20.90 -1.91
N LEU A 56 0.21 -21.04 -3.17
CA LEU A 56 1.34 -20.29 -3.69
C LEU A 56 1.22 -20.05 -5.21
N VAL A 57 1.85 -19.01 -5.66
CA VAL A 57 2.05 -18.67 -7.07
C VAL A 57 3.56 -18.56 -7.32
N ASN A 58 4.10 -19.37 -8.23
CA ASN A 58 5.48 -19.18 -8.69
C ASN A 58 5.50 -18.22 -9.88
N PHE A 59 6.53 -17.42 -9.95
CA PHE A 59 6.75 -16.50 -11.05
C PHE A 59 8.23 -16.40 -11.45
N GLU A 60 8.46 -15.93 -12.66
CA GLU A 60 9.78 -15.55 -13.16
C GLU A 60 9.73 -14.09 -13.63
N ILE A 61 10.77 -13.32 -13.31
CA ILE A 61 10.91 -11.95 -13.78
C ILE A 61 11.19 -11.98 -15.28
N VAL A 62 10.42 -11.21 -16.03
CA VAL A 62 10.61 -11.01 -17.47
C VAL A 62 11.46 -9.77 -17.70
N GLU A 63 11.08 -8.64 -17.08
CA GLU A 63 11.81 -7.37 -17.20
C GLU A 63 11.48 -6.42 -16.06
N GLU A 64 12.37 -5.45 -15.81
CA GLU A 64 12.08 -4.32 -14.92
C GLU A 64 11.26 -3.28 -15.71
N ILE A 65 10.10 -2.91 -15.16
CA ILE A 65 9.28 -1.85 -15.74
C ILE A 65 9.94 -0.51 -15.43
N SER A 66 10.56 0.09 -16.43
CA SER A 66 11.24 1.38 -16.30
C SER A 66 10.25 2.49 -16.00
N ASN A 67 10.20 2.96 -14.75
CA ASN A 67 9.56 4.21 -14.41
C ASN A 67 10.60 5.33 -14.41
N LYS A 68 10.39 6.36 -15.23
CA LYS A 68 11.17 7.59 -15.10
C LYS A 68 11.02 8.09 -13.66
N LYS A 69 12.12 8.16 -12.90
CA LYS A 69 12.13 8.81 -11.60
C LYS A 69 11.57 10.21 -11.78
N GLN A 70 10.35 10.44 -11.35
CA GLN A 70 9.82 11.78 -11.25
C GLN A 70 10.48 12.41 -10.03
N ASN A 71 11.24 13.49 -10.24
CA ASN A 71 11.67 14.38 -9.16
C ASN A 71 10.43 15.11 -8.63
N LYS A 72 9.64 14.43 -7.82
CA LYS A 72 8.49 15.01 -7.13
C LYS A 72 8.84 15.27 -5.66
N PRO A 73 8.27 16.30 -5.04
CA PRO A 73 8.40 16.47 -3.59
C PRO A 73 7.73 15.30 -2.87
N ASN A 74 8.26 14.94 -1.69
CA ASN A 74 7.57 14.04 -0.78
C ASN A 74 6.40 14.77 -0.13
N ILE A 75 5.22 14.20 -0.18
CA ILE A 75 4.00 14.80 0.33
C ILE A 75 3.48 13.99 1.51
N THR A 76 3.35 14.64 2.66
CA THR A 76 2.71 14.09 3.86
C THR A 76 1.35 14.73 4.07
N LEU A 77 0.30 13.92 4.11
CA LEU A 77 -1.04 14.34 4.51
C LEU A 77 -1.23 14.15 6.00
N ILE A 78 -1.49 15.23 6.74
CA ILE A 78 -1.91 15.18 8.15
C ILE A 78 -3.41 15.46 8.21
N GLN A 79 -4.18 14.43 8.50
CA GLN A 79 -5.65 14.47 8.47
C GLN A 79 -6.24 14.20 9.85
N GLY A 80 -7.06 15.11 10.35
CA GLY A 80 -7.88 14.86 11.53
C GLY A 80 -8.90 13.75 11.28
N LEU A 81 -9.05 12.83 12.25
CA LEU A 81 -9.99 11.71 12.11
C LEU A 81 -11.42 12.20 11.85
N ALA A 82 -11.98 11.75 10.76
CA ALA A 82 -13.34 12.00 10.35
C ALA A 82 -14.30 10.90 10.86
N LYS A 83 -15.59 11.16 10.85
CA LYS A 83 -16.65 10.21 11.26
C LYS A 83 -16.99 9.25 10.11
N GLY A 84 -17.32 8.01 10.47
CA GLY A 84 -17.74 6.97 9.51
C GLY A 84 -16.59 6.50 8.63
N ASP A 85 -16.90 6.13 7.39
CA ASP A 85 -15.95 5.53 6.44
C ASP A 85 -15.08 6.58 5.69
N LYS A 86 -15.23 7.88 6.02
CA LYS A 86 -14.50 8.95 5.36
C LYS A 86 -12.97 8.81 5.46
N ASN A 87 -12.47 8.21 6.54
CA ASN A 87 -11.03 7.98 6.67
C ASN A 87 -10.53 6.93 5.68
N ASP A 88 -11.36 5.94 5.33
CA ASP A 88 -11.04 4.94 4.31
C ASP A 88 -10.95 5.60 2.93
N ASP A 89 -11.94 6.44 2.58
CA ASP A 89 -11.95 7.20 1.33
C ASP A 89 -10.76 8.17 1.23
N ILE A 90 -10.46 8.89 2.33
CA ILE A 90 -9.31 9.79 2.39
C ILE A 90 -8.02 9.00 2.17
N THR A 91 -7.83 7.87 2.87
CA THR A 91 -6.64 7.03 2.71
C THR A 91 -6.51 6.53 1.28
N LYS A 92 -7.59 6.01 0.69
CA LYS A 92 -7.63 5.52 -0.68
C LYS A 92 -7.25 6.61 -1.68
N HIS A 93 -8.00 7.71 -1.69
CA HIS A 93 -7.82 8.76 -2.71
C HIS A 93 -6.50 9.52 -2.54
N SER A 94 -6.03 9.76 -1.31
CA SER A 94 -4.71 10.35 -1.09
C SER A 94 -3.60 9.46 -1.64
N THR A 95 -3.73 8.14 -1.46
CA THR A 95 -2.80 7.17 -2.04
C THR A 95 -2.82 7.25 -3.57
N GLU A 96 -4.00 7.20 -4.19
CA GLU A 96 -4.16 7.31 -5.65
C GLU A 96 -3.55 8.60 -6.22
N LEU A 97 -3.68 9.72 -5.48
CA LEU A 97 -3.11 11.02 -5.83
C LEU A 97 -1.59 11.13 -5.64
N GLY A 98 -0.96 10.14 -5.02
CA GLY A 98 0.50 10.07 -4.93
C GLY A 98 1.12 10.60 -3.64
N VAL A 99 0.35 10.74 -2.57
CA VAL A 99 0.86 11.06 -1.23
C VAL A 99 1.84 9.99 -0.76
N ASP A 100 2.93 10.39 -0.11
CA ASP A 100 3.99 9.46 0.33
C ASP A 100 3.84 9.06 1.81
N GLU A 101 3.15 9.88 2.60
CA GLU A 101 2.84 9.59 4.00
C GLU A 101 1.44 10.09 4.35
N ILE A 102 0.68 9.31 5.11
CA ILE A 102 -0.65 9.65 5.62
C ILE A 102 -0.65 9.53 7.13
N ILE A 103 -0.83 10.64 7.83
CA ILE A 103 -0.96 10.70 9.28
C ILE A 103 -2.41 10.98 9.63
N LEU A 104 -3.11 9.96 10.13
CA LEU A 104 -4.46 10.12 10.68
C LEU A 104 -4.33 10.50 12.15
N LEU A 105 -4.86 11.67 12.52
CA LEU A 105 -4.65 12.28 13.82
C LEU A 105 -5.95 12.39 14.60
N GLN A 106 -5.98 11.89 15.83
CA GLN A 106 -7.06 12.18 16.77
C GLN A 106 -6.91 13.58 17.33
N MET A 107 -7.74 14.50 16.88
CA MET A 107 -7.72 15.89 17.35
C MET A 107 -8.43 16.02 18.71
N LYS A 108 -8.03 17.02 19.52
CA LYS A 108 -8.63 17.30 20.84
C LYS A 108 -10.17 17.46 20.79
N ARG A 109 -10.67 18.05 19.70
CA ARG A 109 -12.12 18.28 19.48
C ARG A 109 -12.73 17.29 18.50
N SER A 110 -12.03 16.20 18.17
CA SER A 110 -12.57 15.16 17.29
C SER A 110 -13.70 14.42 17.96
N ILE A 111 -14.81 14.25 17.24
CA ILE A 111 -15.93 13.43 17.71
C ILE A 111 -15.52 11.97 17.79
N VAL A 112 -14.61 11.54 16.90
CA VAL A 112 -14.09 10.19 16.85
C VAL A 112 -12.92 10.05 17.80
N LYS A 113 -13.10 9.19 18.80
CA LYS A 113 -12.01 8.73 19.67
C LYS A 113 -11.70 7.27 19.35
N ILE A 114 -10.43 6.96 19.32
CA ILE A 114 -9.98 5.59 19.12
C ILE A 114 -9.59 5.03 20.48
N GLU A 115 -10.24 3.96 20.85
CA GLU A 115 -9.86 3.20 22.05
C GLU A 115 -8.48 2.56 21.83
N ALA A 116 -7.62 2.57 22.85
CA ALA A 116 -6.24 2.09 22.75
C ALA A 116 -6.15 0.65 22.18
N ASN A 117 -7.08 -0.21 22.57
CA ASN A 117 -7.15 -1.60 22.11
C ASN A 117 -7.58 -1.76 20.63
N LYS A 118 -8.04 -0.69 19.98
CA LYS A 118 -8.50 -0.70 18.57
C LYS A 118 -7.54 0.02 17.62
N VAL A 119 -6.47 0.62 18.14
CA VAL A 119 -5.51 1.40 17.34
C VAL A 119 -4.88 0.53 16.27
N ASP A 120 -4.32 -0.62 16.67
CA ASP A 120 -3.60 -1.52 15.74
C ASP A 120 -4.52 -2.11 14.66
N ALA A 121 -5.73 -2.53 15.04
CA ALA A 121 -6.70 -3.06 14.08
C ALA A 121 -7.10 -2.00 13.04
N LYS A 122 -7.31 -0.74 13.47
CA LYS A 122 -7.63 0.36 12.57
C LYS A 122 -6.43 0.73 11.69
N LEU A 123 -5.23 0.81 12.26
CA LEU A 123 -4.02 1.09 11.50
C LEU A 123 -3.79 0.02 10.41
N ASN A 124 -3.96 -1.25 10.76
CA ASN A 124 -3.82 -2.35 9.80
C ASN A 124 -4.86 -2.25 8.68
N ARG A 125 -6.10 -1.86 8.99
CA ARG A 125 -7.14 -1.59 7.97
C ARG A 125 -6.70 -0.49 7.01
N PHE A 126 -6.22 0.66 7.51
CA PHE A 126 -5.78 1.77 6.66
C PHE A 126 -4.55 1.39 5.81
N LYS A 127 -3.59 0.65 6.38
CA LYS A 127 -2.45 0.12 5.63
C LYS A 127 -2.89 -0.80 4.49
N LYS A 128 -3.89 -1.65 4.73
CA LYS A 128 -4.47 -2.51 3.69
C LYS A 128 -5.11 -1.69 2.57
N ILE A 129 -5.91 -0.68 2.92
CA ILE A 129 -6.53 0.24 1.93
C ILE A 129 -5.44 0.95 1.10
N ALA A 130 -4.38 1.44 1.75
CA ALA A 130 -3.27 2.09 1.06
C ALA A 130 -2.54 1.12 0.11
N LYS A 131 -2.32 -0.14 0.52
CA LYS A 131 -1.75 -1.18 -0.36
C LYS A 131 -2.64 -1.39 -1.58
N GLU A 132 -3.92 -1.69 -1.39
CA GLU A 132 -4.87 -1.94 -2.47
C GLU A 132 -4.98 -0.74 -3.44
N ALA A 133 -5.04 0.49 -2.91
CA ALA A 133 -5.05 1.70 -3.71
C ALA A 133 -3.74 1.91 -4.50
N SER A 134 -2.59 1.56 -3.92
CA SER A 134 -1.29 1.61 -4.59
C SER A 134 -1.21 0.61 -5.74
N GLU A 135 -1.73 -0.59 -5.56
CA GLU A 135 -1.82 -1.63 -6.59
C GLU A 135 -2.71 -1.19 -7.76
N GLN A 136 -3.88 -0.62 -7.47
CA GLN A 136 -4.84 -0.15 -8.48
C GLN A 136 -4.34 1.07 -9.24
N SER A 137 -3.63 1.99 -8.59
CA SER A 137 -3.06 3.19 -9.21
C SER A 137 -1.67 2.99 -9.80
N HIS A 138 -1.19 1.76 -9.86
CA HIS A 138 0.13 1.38 -10.40
C HIS A 138 1.30 2.15 -9.77
N ARG A 139 1.25 2.40 -8.47
CA ARG A 139 2.37 2.98 -7.73
C ARG A 139 3.45 1.93 -7.49
N ASN A 140 4.71 2.39 -7.38
CA ASN A 140 5.85 1.52 -7.04
C ASN A 140 6.10 1.46 -5.53
N SER A 141 5.42 2.30 -4.76
CA SER A 141 5.53 2.36 -3.30
C SER A 141 4.16 2.51 -2.66
N ILE A 142 4.01 1.90 -1.50
CA ILE A 142 2.86 2.10 -0.62
C ILE A 142 3.18 3.29 0.29
N PRO A 143 2.27 4.28 0.47
CA PRO A 143 2.51 5.36 1.42
C PRO A 143 2.60 4.82 2.85
N GLU A 144 3.46 5.44 3.66
CA GLU A 144 3.47 5.16 5.09
C GLU A 144 2.18 5.65 5.73
N VAL A 145 1.50 4.80 6.51
CA VAL A 145 0.27 5.18 7.21
C VAL A 145 0.51 5.14 8.71
N LYS A 146 0.25 6.26 9.37
CA LYS A 146 0.35 6.43 10.83
C LYS A 146 -1.00 6.81 11.42
N LEU A 147 -1.26 6.36 12.63
CA LEU A 147 -2.41 6.73 13.44
C LEU A 147 -1.93 7.31 14.75
N LEU A 148 -2.10 8.62 14.93
CA LEU A 148 -1.60 9.32 16.10
C LEU A 148 -2.74 9.89 16.95
N THR A 149 -2.53 9.92 18.25
CA THR A 149 -3.49 10.49 19.22
C THR A 149 -3.12 11.89 19.69
N ASN A 150 -1.92 12.36 19.37
CA ASN A 150 -1.43 13.67 19.78
C ASN A 150 -0.60 14.33 18.67
N LEU A 151 -0.92 15.59 18.38
CA LEU A 151 -0.19 16.41 17.42
C LEU A 151 1.30 16.61 17.80
N ASN A 152 1.63 16.61 19.08
CA ASN A 152 3.00 16.74 19.55
C ASN A 152 3.90 15.57 19.16
N ASN A 153 3.33 14.47 18.71
CA ASN A 153 4.10 13.33 18.18
C ASN A 153 4.57 13.54 16.74
N ILE A 154 4.26 14.68 16.14
CA ILE A 154 4.72 15.06 14.80
C ILE A 154 5.84 16.06 14.96
N ASP A 155 7.03 15.72 14.48
CA ASP A 155 8.14 16.65 14.39
C ASP A 155 8.03 17.47 13.09
N PHE A 156 7.52 18.68 13.20
CA PHE A 156 7.34 19.58 12.06
C PHE A 156 8.66 20.10 11.47
N ASN A 157 9.81 19.90 12.13
CA ASN A 157 11.11 20.31 11.57
C ASN A 157 11.53 19.40 10.40
N ASN A 158 10.93 18.22 10.28
CA ASN A 158 11.18 17.31 9.17
C ASN A 158 10.49 17.71 7.85
N TYR A 159 9.78 18.84 7.83
CA TYR A 159 9.05 19.31 6.65
C TYR A 159 9.56 20.67 6.20
N ASP A 160 9.96 20.78 4.92
CA ASP A 160 10.48 22.00 4.32
C ASP A 160 9.38 23.05 4.12
N LEU A 161 8.18 22.61 3.78
CA LEU A 161 6.99 23.46 3.57
C LEU A 161 5.81 22.93 4.38
N LYS A 162 5.05 23.84 5.00
CA LYS A 162 3.94 23.48 5.91
C LYS A 162 2.67 24.24 5.53
#